data_8b4dd2eda7f723cc64ecdf17b5390e7c
#
_entry.id   8b4dd2eda7f723cc64ecdf17b5390e7c
#
_cell.length_a   1.000
_cell.length_b   1.000
_cell.length_c   1.000
_cell.angle_alpha   90.00
_cell.angle_beta   90.00
_cell.angle_gamma   90.00
#
_symmetry.space_group_name_H-M   'P 1'
#
loop_
_entity.id
_entity.type
_entity.pdbx_description
1 polymer ?
#
loop_
_entity_poly.entity_id
_entity_poly.type
_entity_poly.pdbx_seq_one_letter_code
_entity_poly.pdbx_strand_id
1 'polypeptide(L)'
;PVTSTQAAGRPAGGIGDSKRKEETALKIALIRGVVTIAELSNLDFQRLKNISGLRWNRTTRCMVGPVSLNLLDALARYYKLPADMETKRQRLGKTRREIDAERLAEDPAPLLPYPVKANLYKHQIRGANMALRAFGALDAKTPGGGFGELFEMGCGKTLTTIAVAGALYNLGKIDRVLVVAPTSVCSVWPHDLN
;
A
#
# COMPACT_ATOMS: atom_id res chain seq x y z
N PRO A 1 14.09 45.66 76.77
CA PRO A 1 14.62 44.38 77.17
C PRO A 1 13.98 43.22 76.42
N VAL A 2 14.72 42.25 76.29
CA VAL A 2 14.45 40.88 75.82
C VAL A 2 14.76 40.62 74.36
N THR A 3 15.95 40.15 74.26
CA THR A 3 16.53 39.38 73.13
C THR A 3 15.80 38.09 72.89
N SER A 4 15.62 37.72 71.60
CA SER A 4 15.37 36.32 71.24
C SER A 4 16.21 35.94 70.05
N THR A 5 16.89 34.85 70.24
CA THR A 5 17.90 34.16 69.46
C THR A 5 17.42 33.64 68.13
N GLN A 6 18.19 33.86 67.06
CA GLN A 6 18.04 33.21 65.81
C GLN A 6 18.54 31.78 65.84
N ALA A 7 17.72 30.86 65.35
CA ALA A 7 18.13 29.50 64.95
C ALA A 7 18.26 29.38 63.49
N ALA A 8 19.47 29.08 63.01
CA ALA A 8 19.79 28.86 61.60
C ALA A 8 19.24 27.51 61.12
N GLY A 9 18.30 27.53 60.17
CA GLY A 9 17.85 26.37 59.44
C GLY A 9 18.72 26.14 58.19
N ARG A 10 19.29 24.95 58.09
CA ARG A 10 20.05 24.46 56.93
C ARG A 10 19.15 24.39 55.69
N PRO A 11 19.62 24.74 54.49
CA PRO A 11 18.88 24.45 53.23
C PRO A 11 19.00 22.96 52.94
N ALA A 12 17.84 22.30 52.80
CA ALA A 12 17.73 20.95 52.29
C ALA A 12 18.09 20.94 50.81
N GLY A 13 19.01 20.05 50.45
CA GLY A 13 19.46 19.85 49.09
C GLY A 13 18.32 19.44 48.16
N GLY A 14 18.10 20.21 47.15
CA GLY A 14 17.25 19.86 46.03
C GLY A 14 17.88 18.76 45.19
N ILE A 15 17.41 17.55 45.40
CA ILE A 15 17.61 16.43 44.45
C ILE A 15 16.47 16.51 43.49
N GLY A 16 16.78 16.70 42.23
CA GLY A 16 15.72 16.67 41.22
C GLY A 16 16.14 17.17 39.87
N ASP A 17 17.32 16.79 39.42
CA ASP A 17 17.63 16.84 38.01
C ASP A 17 16.94 15.66 37.32
N SER A 18 15.61 15.79 37.16
CA SER A 18 14.85 14.91 36.29
C SER A 18 15.26 15.26 34.87
N LYS A 19 16.27 14.54 34.35
CA LYS A 19 16.50 14.40 32.91
C LYS A 19 15.14 14.08 32.29
N ARG A 20 14.44 15.09 31.75
CA ARG A 20 13.43 14.87 30.71
C ARG A 20 14.15 14.08 29.61
N LYS A 21 13.91 12.77 29.60
CA LYS A 21 14.18 11.97 28.40
C LYS A 21 13.43 12.71 27.30
N GLU A 22 14.15 13.32 26.39
CA GLU A 22 13.62 13.74 25.10
C GLU A 22 12.89 12.51 24.57
N GLU A 23 11.60 12.62 24.50
CA GLU A 23 10.73 11.62 23.89
C GLU A 23 11.15 11.61 22.43
N THR A 24 12.02 10.67 22.08
CA THR A 24 12.58 10.54 20.72
C THR A 24 11.39 10.35 19.79
N ALA A 25 11.08 11.39 19.01
CA ALA A 25 9.92 11.38 18.14
C ALA A 25 10.09 10.27 17.10
N LEU A 26 9.20 9.29 17.12
CA LEU A 26 9.12 8.19 16.18
C LEU A 26 9.26 8.71 14.74
N LYS A 27 10.19 8.15 13.97
CA LYS A 27 10.43 8.55 12.58
C LYS A 27 9.80 7.57 11.62
N ILE A 28 8.81 8.03 10.87
CA ILE A 28 8.15 7.25 9.82
C ILE A 28 8.60 7.80 8.46
N ALA A 29 9.08 6.93 7.58
CA ALA A 29 9.52 7.30 6.23
C ALA A 29 9.13 6.25 5.20
N LEU A 30 8.95 6.70 3.96
CA LEU A 30 8.76 5.83 2.79
C LEU A 30 10.07 5.78 1.99
N ILE A 31 10.76 4.64 2.01
CA ILE A 31 12.03 4.45 1.32
C ILE A 31 11.88 3.37 0.26
N ARG A 32 12.00 3.74 -1.02
CA ARG A 32 11.90 2.80 -2.15
C ARG A 32 10.65 1.92 -2.12
N GLY A 33 9.50 2.48 -1.74
CA GLY A 33 8.23 1.73 -1.65
C GLY A 33 8.08 0.86 -0.39
N VAL A 34 8.99 0.98 0.57
CA VAL A 34 8.95 0.30 1.85
C VAL A 34 8.71 1.32 2.96
N VAL A 35 7.72 1.07 3.79
CA VAL A 35 7.49 1.83 5.03
C VAL A 35 8.58 1.45 6.03
N THR A 36 9.31 2.44 6.52
CA THR A 36 10.37 2.26 7.52
C THR A 36 10.05 3.13 8.73
N ILE A 37 10.07 2.53 9.91
CA ILE A 37 9.76 3.20 11.17
C ILE A 37 10.94 2.99 12.13
N ALA A 38 11.58 4.07 12.50
CA ALA A 38 12.76 4.11 13.37
C ALA A 38 12.48 4.87 14.67
N GLU A 39 13.45 4.81 15.60
CA GLU A 39 13.41 5.52 16.89
C GLU A 39 12.17 5.16 17.72
N LEU A 40 11.93 3.85 17.85
CA LEU A 40 10.76 3.27 18.50
C LEU A 40 10.92 3.29 20.02
N SER A 41 9.92 3.81 20.72
CA SER A 41 9.75 3.52 22.16
C SER A 41 9.28 2.07 22.37
N ASN A 42 9.42 1.54 23.59
CA ASN A 42 8.91 0.22 23.91
C ASN A 42 7.39 0.10 23.67
N LEU A 43 6.65 1.16 23.92
CA LEU A 43 5.20 1.20 23.69
C LEU A 43 4.88 1.15 22.19
N ASP A 44 5.60 1.92 21.39
CA ASP A 44 5.43 1.92 19.93
C ASP A 44 5.76 0.56 19.34
N PHE A 45 6.85 -0.06 19.79
CA PHE A 45 7.21 -1.40 19.36
C PHE A 45 6.10 -2.41 19.66
N GLN A 46 5.49 -2.37 20.84
CA GLN A 46 4.38 -3.26 21.19
C GLN A 46 3.13 -3.03 20.35
N ARG A 47 2.84 -1.77 19.98
CA ARG A 47 1.73 -1.43 19.07
C ARG A 47 2.01 -1.90 17.65
N LEU A 48 3.19 -1.57 17.12
CA LEU A 48 3.54 -1.81 15.73
C LEU A 48 3.76 -3.29 15.41
N LYS A 49 4.24 -4.10 16.36
CA LYS A 49 4.43 -5.55 16.15
C LYS A 49 3.13 -6.28 15.82
N ASN A 50 1.98 -5.74 16.23
CA ASN A 50 0.66 -6.32 15.97
C ASN A 50 0.05 -5.85 14.66
N ILE A 51 0.67 -4.90 13.95
CA ILE A 51 0.18 -4.42 12.67
C ILE A 51 0.63 -5.39 11.57
N SER A 52 -0.35 -5.98 10.90
CA SER A 52 -0.09 -6.88 9.76
C SER A 52 0.70 -6.17 8.68
N GLY A 53 1.72 -6.86 8.16
CA GLY A 53 2.60 -6.32 7.11
C GLY A 53 3.87 -5.63 7.63
N LEU A 54 3.98 -5.34 8.93
CA LEU A 54 5.22 -4.85 9.53
C LEU A 54 6.07 -6.01 10.07
N ARG A 55 7.39 -5.90 9.89
CA ARG A 55 8.37 -6.83 10.43
C ARG A 55 9.54 -6.07 11.05
N TRP A 56 10.05 -6.58 12.16
CA TRP A 56 11.25 -6.04 12.78
C TRP A 56 12.51 -6.45 12.02
N ASN A 57 13.26 -5.46 11.57
CA ASN A 57 14.60 -5.68 10.99
C ASN A 57 15.66 -5.46 12.08
N ARG A 58 16.33 -6.53 12.48
CA ARG A 58 17.33 -6.50 13.55
C ARG A 58 18.57 -5.71 13.18
N THR A 59 18.97 -5.73 11.91
CA THR A 59 20.17 -5.05 11.43
C THR A 59 20.01 -3.53 11.44
N THR A 60 18.87 -3.03 10.96
CA THR A 60 18.60 -1.59 10.90
C THR A 60 17.90 -1.05 12.14
N ARG A 61 17.48 -1.93 13.05
CA ARG A 61 16.66 -1.59 14.23
C ARG A 61 15.42 -0.77 13.90
N CYS A 62 14.75 -1.14 12.82
CA CYS A 62 13.54 -0.49 12.32
C CYS A 62 12.42 -1.50 12.10
N MET A 63 11.17 -1.05 12.22
CA MET A 63 10.04 -1.79 11.66
C MET A 63 9.93 -1.47 10.18
N VAL A 64 9.82 -2.51 9.34
CA VAL A 64 9.74 -2.37 7.89
C VAL A 64 8.58 -3.17 7.32
N GLY A 65 7.95 -2.65 6.27
CA GLY A 65 6.86 -3.35 5.59
C GLY A 65 6.58 -2.76 4.22
N PRO A 66 6.02 -3.57 3.28
CA PRO A 66 5.63 -3.07 1.96
C PRO A 66 4.47 -2.06 2.12
N VAL A 67 4.52 -0.99 1.32
CA VAL A 67 3.44 0.00 1.33
C VAL A 67 2.13 -0.64 0.85
N SER A 68 1.10 -0.54 1.65
CA SER A 68 -0.26 -0.98 1.32
C SER A 68 -1.28 -0.06 1.99
N LEU A 69 -2.50 0.02 1.43
CA LEU A 69 -3.57 0.82 2.03
C LEU A 69 -3.84 0.38 3.47
N ASN A 70 -3.96 -0.93 3.71
CA ASN A 70 -4.24 -1.47 5.04
C ASN A 70 -3.17 -1.08 6.07
N LEU A 71 -1.88 -1.14 5.67
CA LEU A 71 -0.78 -0.73 6.53
C LEU A 71 -0.84 0.78 6.83
N LEU A 72 -1.05 1.61 5.81
CA LEU A 72 -1.12 3.07 5.98
C LEU A 72 -2.33 3.48 6.83
N ASP A 73 -3.49 2.85 6.64
CA ASP A 73 -4.68 3.09 7.45
C ASP A 73 -4.47 2.64 8.92
N ALA A 74 -3.80 1.50 9.13
CA ALA A 74 -3.47 1.05 10.48
C ALA A 74 -2.51 1.99 11.19
N LEU A 75 -1.51 2.51 10.49
CA LEU A 75 -0.57 3.49 11.04
C LEU A 75 -1.25 4.83 11.33
N ALA A 76 -2.12 5.31 10.43
CA ALA A 76 -2.83 6.58 10.59
C ALA A 76 -3.76 6.63 11.81
N ARG A 77 -4.16 5.47 12.37
CA ARG A 77 -4.94 5.39 13.61
C ARG A 77 -4.16 5.83 14.84
N TYR A 78 -2.84 5.67 14.81
CA TYR A 78 -1.98 5.90 15.97
C TYR A 78 -0.98 7.03 15.77
N TYR A 79 -0.63 7.33 14.51
CA TYR A 79 0.45 8.25 14.19
C TYR A 79 0.03 9.21 13.07
N LYS A 80 0.54 10.45 13.14
CA LYS A 80 0.44 11.39 12.01
C LYS A 80 1.41 10.95 10.93
N LEU A 81 0.89 10.62 9.77
CA LEU A 81 1.72 10.21 8.63
C LEU A 81 2.42 11.42 7.99
N PRO A 82 3.64 11.25 7.46
CA PRO A 82 4.28 12.23 6.58
C PRO A 82 3.40 12.54 5.36
N ALA A 83 3.53 13.73 4.80
CA ALA A 83 2.65 14.23 3.73
C ALA A 83 2.67 13.36 2.46
N ASP A 84 3.84 12.81 2.10
CA ASP A 84 4.02 11.89 0.99
C ASP A 84 3.27 10.55 1.20
N MET A 85 3.33 10.02 2.42
CA MET A 85 2.62 8.80 2.79
C MET A 85 1.10 9.03 2.86
N GLU A 86 0.65 10.17 3.39
CA GLU A 86 -0.76 10.53 3.41
C GLU A 86 -1.32 10.69 1.98
N THR A 87 -0.57 11.37 1.10
CA THR A 87 -0.91 11.46 -0.31
C THR A 87 -1.02 10.08 -0.97
N LYS A 88 -0.07 9.18 -0.65
CA LYS A 88 -0.09 7.80 -1.14
C LYS A 88 -1.29 7.03 -0.61
N ARG A 89 -1.62 7.17 0.67
CA ARG A 89 -2.79 6.56 1.31
C ARG A 89 -4.09 6.98 0.63
N GLN A 90 -4.27 8.28 0.39
CA GLN A 90 -5.44 8.83 -0.28
C GLN A 90 -5.60 8.29 -1.71
N ARG A 91 -4.49 8.21 -2.47
CA ARG A 91 -4.51 7.62 -3.83
C ARG A 91 -4.90 6.15 -3.82
N LEU A 92 -4.27 5.35 -2.96
CA LEU A 92 -4.62 3.93 -2.83
C LEU A 92 -6.08 3.75 -2.40
N GLY A 93 -6.57 4.58 -1.49
CA GLY A 93 -7.97 4.58 -1.07
C GLY A 93 -8.93 4.95 -2.19
N LYS A 94 -8.57 5.93 -3.04
CA LYS A 94 -9.34 6.28 -4.24
C LYS A 94 -9.41 5.10 -5.21
N THR A 95 -8.26 4.55 -5.59
CA THR A 95 -8.17 3.38 -6.49
C THR A 95 -8.99 2.20 -5.95
N ARG A 96 -8.93 1.94 -4.65
CA ARG A 96 -9.71 0.87 -4.02
C ARG A 96 -11.22 1.10 -4.18
N ARG A 97 -11.70 2.30 -3.90
CA ARG A 97 -13.12 2.64 -4.08
C ARG A 97 -13.57 2.51 -5.53
N GLU A 98 -12.72 2.92 -6.48
CA GLU A 98 -13.02 2.80 -7.91
C GLU A 98 -13.09 1.33 -8.36
N ILE A 99 -12.19 0.47 -7.86
CA ILE A 99 -12.22 -0.98 -8.11
C ILE A 99 -13.48 -1.61 -7.50
N ASP A 100 -13.84 -1.22 -6.27
CA ASP A 100 -15.02 -1.74 -5.59
C ASP A 100 -16.32 -1.29 -6.29
N ALA A 101 -16.37 -0.06 -6.80
CA ALA A 101 -17.49 0.42 -7.63
C ALA A 101 -17.60 -0.37 -8.95
N GLU A 102 -16.48 -0.61 -9.62
CA GLU A 102 -16.46 -1.43 -10.85
C GLU A 102 -16.93 -2.87 -10.58
N ARG A 103 -16.53 -3.45 -9.44
CA ARG A 103 -16.95 -4.79 -9.04
C ARG A 103 -18.45 -4.92 -8.92
N LEU A 104 -19.14 -3.87 -8.48
CA LEU A 104 -20.58 -3.84 -8.25
C LEU A 104 -21.39 -3.36 -9.46
N ALA A 105 -20.72 -2.91 -10.53
CA ALA A 105 -21.40 -2.44 -11.72
C ALA A 105 -22.22 -3.56 -12.39
N GLU A 106 -23.51 -3.35 -12.55
CA GLU A 106 -24.40 -4.31 -13.21
C GLU A 106 -24.19 -4.33 -14.74
N ASP A 107 -23.90 -3.18 -15.30
CA ASP A 107 -23.66 -2.99 -16.74
C ASP A 107 -22.32 -2.26 -16.97
N PRO A 108 -21.18 -2.97 -16.85
CA PRO A 108 -19.87 -2.38 -17.00
C PRO A 108 -19.59 -2.02 -18.45
N ALA A 109 -19.26 -0.76 -18.71
CA ALA A 109 -18.75 -0.30 -20.01
C ALA A 109 -17.21 -0.39 -20.04
N PRO A 110 -16.61 -0.72 -21.20
CA PRO A 110 -15.16 -0.71 -21.34
C PRO A 110 -14.58 0.67 -21.02
N LEU A 111 -13.59 0.75 -20.14
CA LEU A 111 -12.89 2.01 -19.82
C LEU A 111 -11.98 2.48 -20.94
N LEU A 112 -11.52 1.52 -21.74
CA LEU A 112 -10.68 1.72 -22.92
C LEU A 112 -11.10 0.74 -24.00
N PRO A 113 -10.80 1.00 -25.28
CA PRO A 113 -10.92 -0.01 -26.34
C PRO A 113 -10.03 -1.21 -26.02
N TYR A 114 -10.63 -2.39 -25.94
CA TYR A 114 -9.90 -3.64 -25.80
C TYR A 114 -9.59 -4.22 -27.17
N PRO A 115 -8.30 -4.36 -27.56
CA PRO A 115 -7.92 -4.78 -28.90
C PRO A 115 -7.99 -6.31 -29.05
N VAL A 116 -9.19 -6.85 -28.92
CA VAL A 116 -9.50 -8.26 -29.11
C VAL A 116 -10.62 -8.39 -30.15
N LYS A 117 -10.58 -9.47 -30.95
CA LYS A 117 -11.59 -9.72 -32.00
C LYS A 117 -12.95 -10.16 -31.41
N ALA A 118 -12.92 -10.78 -30.24
CA ALA A 118 -14.12 -11.31 -29.58
C ALA A 118 -14.85 -10.22 -28.81
N ASN A 119 -16.17 -10.31 -28.76
CA ASN A 119 -16.97 -9.49 -27.87
C ASN A 119 -16.81 -9.98 -26.43
N LEU A 120 -16.32 -9.12 -25.56
CA LEU A 120 -16.16 -9.44 -24.13
C LEU A 120 -17.51 -9.47 -23.42
N TYR A 121 -17.71 -10.48 -22.59
CA TYR A 121 -18.87 -10.54 -21.70
C TYR A 121 -18.74 -9.53 -20.57
N LYS A 122 -19.85 -9.15 -19.94
CA LYS A 122 -19.90 -8.19 -18.84
C LYS A 122 -18.90 -8.48 -17.72
N HIS A 123 -18.76 -9.73 -17.30
CA HIS A 123 -17.79 -10.11 -16.25
C HIS A 123 -16.33 -9.94 -16.72
N GLN A 124 -16.03 -10.15 -18.00
CA GLN A 124 -14.71 -9.94 -18.57
C GLN A 124 -14.39 -8.45 -18.67
N ILE A 125 -15.33 -7.61 -19.13
CA ILE A 125 -15.20 -6.15 -19.13
C ILE A 125 -14.95 -5.65 -17.71
N ARG A 126 -15.72 -6.11 -16.73
CA ARG A 126 -15.54 -5.76 -15.32
C ARG A 126 -14.15 -6.13 -14.80
N GLY A 127 -13.70 -7.37 -15.06
CA GLY A 127 -12.36 -7.83 -14.69
C GLY A 127 -11.26 -7.00 -15.34
N ALA A 128 -11.37 -6.72 -16.63
CA ALA A 128 -10.42 -5.89 -17.38
C ALA A 128 -10.37 -4.45 -16.84
N ASN A 129 -11.52 -3.83 -16.60
CA ASN A 129 -11.61 -2.49 -16.01
C ASN A 129 -10.95 -2.44 -14.63
N MET A 130 -11.21 -3.41 -13.76
CA MET A 130 -10.59 -3.51 -12.43
C MET A 130 -9.07 -3.67 -12.54
N ALA A 131 -8.59 -4.49 -13.48
CA ALA A 131 -7.17 -4.69 -13.74
C ALA A 131 -6.49 -3.39 -14.20
N LEU A 132 -7.07 -2.65 -15.15
CA LEU A 132 -6.53 -1.36 -15.61
C LEU A 132 -6.42 -0.34 -14.47
N ARG A 133 -7.42 -0.28 -13.57
CA ARG A 133 -7.36 0.57 -12.37
C ARG A 133 -6.26 0.13 -11.40
N ALA A 134 -6.16 -1.17 -11.14
CA ALA A 134 -5.13 -1.74 -10.25
C ALA A 134 -3.71 -1.49 -10.77
N PHE A 135 -3.52 -1.57 -12.09
CA PHE A 135 -2.23 -1.26 -12.73
C PHE A 135 -1.93 0.24 -12.86
N GLY A 136 -2.86 1.11 -12.45
CA GLY A 136 -2.69 2.56 -12.58
C GLY A 136 -2.64 3.02 -14.04
N ALA A 137 -3.26 2.27 -14.96
CA ALA A 137 -3.22 2.55 -16.39
C ALA A 137 -3.90 3.88 -16.74
N LEU A 138 -4.93 4.25 -15.97
CA LEU A 138 -5.79 5.42 -16.20
C LEU A 138 -5.25 6.69 -15.52
N ASP A 139 -4.26 6.58 -14.64
CA ASP A 139 -3.64 7.71 -13.95
C ASP A 139 -2.12 7.56 -13.96
N ALA A 140 -1.44 8.50 -14.60
CA ALA A 140 0.03 8.49 -14.69
C ALA A 140 0.73 8.63 -13.33
N LYS A 141 0.05 9.13 -12.31
CA LYS A 141 0.60 9.37 -10.96
C LYS A 141 0.36 8.21 -10.00
N THR A 142 -0.48 7.23 -10.37
CA THR A 142 -0.74 6.07 -9.53
C THR A 142 0.23 4.96 -9.92
N PRO A 143 1.17 4.56 -9.05
CA PRO A 143 2.03 3.42 -9.34
C PRO A 143 1.17 2.17 -9.43
N GLY A 144 1.39 1.39 -10.47
CA GLY A 144 0.71 0.12 -10.69
C GLY A 144 0.97 -0.87 -9.57
N GLY A 145 -0.07 -1.62 -9.23
CA GLY A 145 -0.02 -2.78 -8.34
C GLY A 145 -0.17 -4.07 -9.12
N GLY A 146 -0.34 -5.18 -8.40
CA GLY A 146 -0.74 -6.46 -8.98
C GLY A 146 -2.26 -6.59 -9.02
N PHE A 147 -2.76 -7.44 -9.92
CA PHE A 147 -4.16 -7.81 -9.99
C PHE A 147 -4.29 -9.34 -10.06
N GLY A 148 -5.19 -9.91 -9.26
CA GLY A 148 -5.52 -11.33 -9.26
C GLY A 148 -6.89 -11.56 -9.89
N GLU A 149 -6.93 -12.30 -11.00
CA GLU A 149 -8.15 -12.68 -11.68
C GLU A 149 -8.61 -14.08 -11.23
N LEU A 150 -9.60 -14.12 -10.35
CA LEU A 150 -10.09 -15.34 -9.72
C LEU A 150 -11.43 -15.80 -10.35
N PHE A 151 -11.47 -15.86 -11.67
CA PHE A 151 -12.62 -16.40 -12.39
C PHE A 151 -12.66 -17.93 -12.32
N GLU A 152 -13.85 -18.50 -12.43
CA GLU A 152 -14.01 -19.94 -12.59
C GLU A 152 -13.40 -20.44 -13.90
N MET A 153 -13.22 -21.75 -14.01
CA MET A 153 -12.71 -22.37 -15.23
C MET A 153 -13.71 -22.11 -16.39
N GLY A 154 -13.18 -21.84 -17.56
CA GLY A 154 -14.01 -21.55 -18.74
C GLY A 154 -14.54 -20.11 -18.88
N CYS A 155 -14.40 -19.25 -17.87
CA CYS A 155 -14.89 -17.86 -17.92
C CYS A 155 -14.02 -16.89 -18.74
N GLY A 156 -13.04 -17.39 -19.50
CA GLY A 156 -12.25 -16.60 -20.45
C GLY A 156 -11.16 -15.73 -19.82
N LYS A 157 -10.49 -16.20 -18.74
CA LYS A 157 -9.34 -15.51 -18.12
C LYS A 157 -8.28 -15.09 -19.14
N THR A 158 -7.90 -16.01 -20.01
CA THR A 158 -6.90 -15.75 -21.07
C THR A 158 -7.31 -14.57 -21.94
N LEU A 159 -8.55 -14.57 -22.44
CA LEU A 159 -9.06 -13.49 -23.28
C LEU A 159 -9.08 -12.15 -22.54
N THR A 160 -9.52 -12.12 -21.28
CA THR A 160 -9.50 -10.91 -20.45
C THR A 160 -8.07 -10.40 -20.23
N THR A 161 -7.12 -11.32 -19.95
CA THR A 161 -5.70 -10.96 -19.78
C THR A 161 -5.11 -10.40 -21.06
N ILE A 162 -5.41 -10.98 -22.24
CA ILE A 162 -4.97 -10.48 -23.55
C ILE A 162 -5.55 -9.10 -23.80
N ALA A 163 -6.85 -8.90 -23.54
CA ALA A 163 -7.51 -7.60 -23.68
C ALA A 163 -6.85 -6.50 -22.85
N VAL A 164 -6.53 -6.79 -21.58
CA VAL A 164 -5.83 -5.86 -20.69
C VAL A 164 -4.41 -5.59 -21.18
N ALA A 165 -3.66 -6.62 -21.55
CA ALA A 165 -2.30 -6.47 -22.06
C ALA A 165 -2.26 -5.62 -23.35
N GLY A 166 -3.17 -5.87 -24.27
CA GLY A 166 -3.30 -5.08 -25.50
C GLY A 166 -3.68 -3.62 -25.22
N ALA A 167 -4.59 -3.36 -24.30
CA ALA A 167 -4.93 -2.00 -23.88
C ALA A 167 -3.73 -1.27 -23.25
N LEU A 168 -2.95 -1.94 -22.39
CA LEU A 168 -1.74 -1.38 -21.80
C LEU A 168 -0.65 -1.10 -22.84
N TYR A 169 -0.50 -1.99 -23.84
CA TYR A 169 0.42 -1.79 -24.95
C TYR A 169 0.02 -0.57 -25.81
N ASN A 170 -1.25 -0.44 -26.17
CA ASN A 170 -1.77 0.71 -26.92
C ASN A 170 -1.62 2.04 -26.18
N LEU A 171 -1.63 2.02 -24.84
CA LEU A 171 -1.34 3.18 -24.01
C LEU A 171 0.16 3.49 -23.89
N GLY A 172 1.06 2.67 -24.45
CA GLY A 172 2.50 2.79 -24.27
C GLY A 172 2.96 2.59 -22.82
N LYS A 173 2.19 1.83 -22.03
CA LYS A 173 2.53 1.52 -20.64
C LYS A 173 3.44 0.30 -20.53
N ILE A 174 3.40 -0.57 -21.51
CA ILE A 174 4.24 -1.77 -21.61
C ILE A 174 4.71 -1.95 -23.07
N ASP A 175 5.90 -2.51 -23.21
CA ASP A 175 6.50 -2.87 -24.52
C ASP A 175 6.47 -4.38 -24.76
N ARG A 176 6.41 -5.17 -23.71
CA ARG A 176 6.46 -6.63 -23.73
C ARG A 176 5.60 -7.23 -22.63
N VAL A 177 5.14 -8.45 -22.89
CA VAL A 177 4.42 -9.28 -21.93
C VAL A 177 5.17 -10.58 -21.73
N LEU A 178 5.42 -10.98 -20.48
CA LEU A 178 5.94 -12.28 -20.12
C LEU A 178 4.80 -13.12 -19.55
N VAL A 179 4.50 -14.23 -20.21
CA VAL A 179 3.52 -15.20 -19.72
C VAL A 179 4.25 -16.36 -19.06
N VAL A 180 3.92 -16.63 -17.80
CA VAL A 180 4.43 -17.79 -17.06
C VAL A 180 3.28 -18.76 -16.84
N ALA A 181 3.36 -19.95 -17.45
CA ALA A 181 2.32 -20.95 -17.42
C ALA A 181 2.91 -22.38 -17.31
N PRO A 182 2.14 -23.38 -16.85
CA PRO A 182 2.55 -24.77 -16.95
C PRO A 182 2.85 -25.16 -18.41
N THR A 183 3.81 -26.03 -18.61
CA THR A 183 4.27 -26.46 -19.95
C THR A 183 3.12 -26.93 -20.85
N SER A 184 2.13 -27.62 -20.27
CA SER A 184 0.95 -28.14 -20.98
C SER A 184 0.06 -27.07 -21.63
N VAL A 185 0.13 -25.83 -21.15
CA VAL A 185 -0.69 -24.72 -21.68
C VAL A 185 0.12 -23.65 -22.39
N CYS A 186 1.46 -23.76 -22.42
CA CYS A 186 2.32 -22.77 -23.10
C CYS A 186 2.02 -22.70 -24.62
N SER A 187 1.64 -23.82 -25.25
CA SER A 187 1.33 -23.85 -26.68
C SER A 187 -0.01 -23.21 -27.06
N VAL A 188 -0.91 -23.02 -26.09
CA VAL A 188 -2.23 -22.40 -26.31
C VAL A 188 -2.12 -20.88 -26.50
N TRP A 189 -1.23 -20.23 -25.75
CA TRP A 189 -1.09 -18.78 -25.76
C TRP A 189 -0.76 -18.15 -27.13
N PRO A 190 0.19 -18.67 -27.92
CA PRO A 190 0.44 -18.13 -29.27
C PRO A 190 -0.77 -18.20 -30.20
N HIS A 191 -1.62 -19.24 -30.06
CA HIS A 191 -2.83 -19.40 -30.84
C HIS A 191 -3.90 -18.37 -30.46
N ASP A 192 -4.03 -18.07 -29.16
CA ASP A 192 -5.03 -17.11 -28.66
C ASP A 192 -4.62 -15.65 -28.87
N LEU A 193 -3.33 -15.39 -29.18
CA LEU A 193 -2.80 -14.04 -29.43
C LEU A 193 -2.95 -13.62 -30.92
N ASN A 194 -3.28 -14.52 -31.84
CA ASN A 194 -3.49 -14.26 -33.27
C ASN A 194 -4.97 -14.01 -33.58
#